data_b2f04ca78c6744523372a82669a6183c
#
_entry.id   b2f04ca78c6744523372a82669a6183c
#
_cell.length_a   1.000
_cell.length_b   1.000
_cell.length_c   1.000
_cell.angle_alpha   90.00
_cell.angle_beta   90.00
_cell.angle_gamma   90.00
#
_symmetry.space_group_name_H-M   'P 1'
#
loop_
_entity.id
_entity.type
_entity.pdbx_description
1 polymer ?
#
loop_
_entity_poly.entity_id
_entity_poly.type
_entity_poly.pdbx_seq_one_letter_code
_entity_poly.pdbx_strand_id
1 'polypeptide(L)'
;MYKRQGIESIITHNETLSVVTAKNSKFSGRKSVKLSELADESILVLSESVAPIVYMEIMDLFRTFHITPKIENSFDDLVSIYVSSSSGIGVSVIPTSVAAYTSNEYTDSYLIDDADTSIAYVMAWGKNISNPAAKLFMEAVKKYAKGDDNIYGL
;
A
#
# COMPACT_ATOMS: atom_id res chain seq x y z
N MET A 1 -9.88 11.10 10.49
CA MET A 1 -10.95 10.27 9.90
C MET A 1 -12.19 11.14 9.64
N TYR A 2 -12.49 11.48 8.40
CA TYR A 2 -13.66 12.29 8.04
C TYR A 2 -14.94 11.45 8.21
N LYS A 3 -15.71 11.67 9.29
CA LYS A 3 -17.05 11.11 9.42
C LYS A 3 -17.99 11.88 8.48
N ARG A 4 -18.22 11.37 7.27
CA ARG A 4 -19.30 11.89 6.42
C ARG A 4 -20.65 11.56 7.07
N GLN A 5 -21.54 12.57 7.14
CA GLN A 5 -22.87 12.42 7.71
C GLN A 5 -23.64 11.31 6.96
N GLY A 6 -24.17 10.32 7.68
CA GLY A 6 -24.92 9.20 7.09
C GLY A 6 -24.07 8.00 6.65
N ILE A 7 -22.76 7.98 6.90
CA ILE A 7 -21.87 6.84 6.61
C ILE A 7 -21.33 6.25 7.92
N GLU A 8 -21.31 4.94 8.01
CA GLU A 8 -20.59 4.16 9.00
C GLU A 8 -19.37 3.49 8.35
N SER A 9 -18.35 3.24 9.14
CA SER A 9 -17.14 2.59 8.63
C SER A 9 -16.44 1.78 9.71
N ILE A 10 -15.68 0.79 9.28
CA ILE A 10 -14.80 -0.03 10.11
C ILE A 10 -13.46 -0.22 9.40
N ILE A 11 -12.36 -0.17 10.16
CA ILE A 11 -11.05 -0.56 9.65
C ILE A 11 -11.06 -2.08 9.53
N THR A 12 -10.83 -2.59 8.34
CA THR A 12 -10.79 -4.02 8.04
C THR A 12 -9.39 -4.60 8.09
N HIS A 13 -8.39 -3.79 7.75
CA HIS A 13 -6.99 -4.17 7.71
C HIS A 13 -6.10 -2.94 7.83
N ASN A 14 -4.98 -3.08 8.53
CA ASN A 14 -3.89 -2.11 8.50
C ASN A 14 -2.79 -2.66 7.59
N GLU A 15 -2.33 -1.82 6.69
CA GLU A 15 -1.29 -2.10 5.73
C GLU A 15 -0.12 -1.14 5.95
N THR A 16 1.05 -1.49 5.44
CA THR A 16 2.21 -0.60 5.40
C THR A 16 2.74 -0.48 3.98
N LEU A 17 3.63 0.46 3.72
CA LEU A 17 4.33 0.59 2.45
C LEU A 17 5.70 -0.10 2.53
N SER A 18 6.08 -0.71 1.42
CA SER A 18 7.41 -1.30 1.20
C SER A 18 8.03 -0.75 -0.06
N VAL A 19 9.35 -0.77 -0.10
CA VAL A 19 10.15 -0.44 -1.27
C VAL A 19 10.45 -1.73 -2.03
N VAL A 20 10.24 -1.74 -3.34
CA VAL A 20 10.62 -2.85 -4.23
C VAL A 20 11.67 -2.37 -5.22
N THR A 21 12.73 -3.16 -5.38
CA THR A 21 13.88 -2.84 -6.25
C THR A 21 14.30 -4.05 -7.06
N ALA A 22 15.16 -3.85 -8.06
CA ALA A 22 15.86 -4.95 -8.69
C ALA A 22 16.71 -5.74 -7.67
N LYS A 23 16.88 -7.03 -7.91
CA LYS A 23 17.62 -7.97 -7.04
C LYS A 23 19.03 -7.51 -6.70
N ASN A 24 19.73 -6.91 -7.66
CA ASN A 24 21.11 -6.45 -7.52
C ASN A 24 21.20 -4.93 -7.24
N SER A 25 20.20 -4.36 -6.55
CA SER A 25 20.23 -2.94 -6.19
C SER A 25 21.25 -2.67 -5.08
N LYS A 26 21.53 -1.39 -4.82
CA LYS A 26 22.38 -0.96 -3.68
C LYS A 26 21.82 -1.37 -2.30
N PHE A 27 20.56 -1.79 -2.25
CA PHE A 27 19.88 -2.23 -1.03
C PHE A 27 19.95 -3.73 -0.79
N SER A 28 20.50 -4.51 -1.74
CA SER A 28 20.59 -5.97 -1.64
C SER A 28 21.17 -6.45 -0.31
N GLY A 29 20.54 -7.49 0.25
CA GLY A 29 20.95 -8.11 1.51
C GLY A 29 20.47 -7.38 2.79
N ARG A 30 19.75 -6.29 2.66
CA ARG A 30 19.15 -5.57 3.80
C ARG A 30 17.79 -6.14 4.15
N LYS A 31 17.29 -5.79 5.35
CA LYS A 31 15.92 -6.08 5.79
C LYS A 31 14.99 -4.87 5.63
N SER A 32 15.57 -3.67 5.71
CA SER A 32 14.86 -2.40 5.63
C SER A 32 15.70 -1.34 4.94
N VAL A 33 15.05 -0.26 4.56
CA VAL A 33 15.64 0.95 4.00
C VAL A 33 15.07 2.16 4.72
N LYS A 34 15.80 3.26 4.70
CA LYS A 34 15.29 4.55 5.17
C LYS A 34 14.68 5.31 4.00
N LEU A 35 13.62 6.05 4.27
CA LEU A 35 12.99 6.90 3.25
C LEU A 35 13.98 7.92 2.69
N SER A 36 14.86 8.45 3.54
CA SER A 36 15.91 9.39 3.14
C SER A 36 16.89 8.82 2.11
N GLU A 37 17.10 7.51 2.08
CA GLU A 37 17.97 6.86 1.11
C GLU A 37 17.36 6.78 -0.30
N LEU A 38 16.04 7.05 -0.41
CA LEU A 38 15.30 7.09 -1.68
C LEU A 38 15.32 8.47 -2.34
N ALA A 39 15.88 9.49 -1.69
CA ALA A 39 15.87 10.88 -2.20
C ALA A 39 16.53 11.01 -3.59
N ASP A 40 17.52 10.18 -3.87
CA ASP A 40 18.26 10.18 -5.15
C ASP A 40 17.77 9.14 -6.15
N GLU A 41 16.83 8.27 -5.74
CA GLU A 41 16.28 7.22 -6.60
C GLU A 41 15.17 7.75 -7.52
N SER A 42 15.05 7.14 -8.70
CA SER A 42 13.85 7.28 -9.54
C SER A 42 12.71 6.50 -8.91
N ILE A 43 11.66 7.21 -8.48
CA ILE A 43 10.50 6.61 -7.80
C ILE A 43 9.44 6.23 -8.83
N LEU A 44 9.04 4.96 -8.81
CA LEU A 44 8.01 4.39 -9.67
C LEU A 44 6.71 4.26 -8.86
N VAL A 45 5.64 4.88 -9.33
CA VAL A 45 4.35 4.91 -8.63
C VAL A 45 3.20 4.59 -9.58
N LEU A 46 2.08 4.13 -9.02
CA LEU A 46 0.81 4.18 -9.75
C LEU A 46 0.42 5.62 -9.99
N SER A 47 -0.17 5.90 -11.17
CA SER A 47 -0.65 7.24 -11.51
C SER A 47 -1.73 7.70 -10.52
N GLU A 48 -1.78 9.00 -10.27
CA GLU A 48 -2.80 9.61 -9.40
C GLU A 48 -4.22 9.30 -9.90
N SER A 49 -4.40 9.17 -11.22
CA SER A 49 -5.70 8.83 -11.83
C SER A 49 -6.18 7.42 -11.50
N VAL A 50 -5.26 6.46 -11.32
CA VAL A 50 -5.57 5.05 -11.05
C VAL A 50 -5.67 4.78 -9.56
N ALA A 51 -4.75 5.31 -8.77
CA ALA A 51 -4.66 5.06 -7.34
C ALA A 51 -4.48 6.35 -6.53
N PRO A 52 -5.46 7.28 -6.54
CA PRO A 52 -5.29 8.62 -5.97
C PRO A 52 -4.91 8.62 -4.49
N ILE A 53 -5.51 7.72 -3.70
CA ILE A 53 -5.23 7.64 -2.26
C ILE A 53 -3.80 7.14 -2.01
N VAL A 54 -3.38 6.06 -2.67
CA VAL A 54 -2.02 5.51 -2.51
C VAL A 54 -0.98 6.50 -2.99
N TYR A 55 -1.23 7.17 -4.12
CA TYR A 55 -0.36 8.22 -4.63
C TYR A 55 -0.19 9.35 -3.62
N MET A 56 -1.29 9.85 -3.06
CA MET A 56 -1.26 10.91 -2.04
C MET A 56 -0.50 10.49 -0.79
N GLU A 57 -0.74 9.28 -0.28
CA GLU A 57 -0.03 8.76 0.91
C GLU A 57 1.48 8.68 0.68
N ILE A 58 1.91 8.22 -0.51
CA ILE A 58 3.33 8.19 -0.87
C ILE A 58 3.91 9.61 -0.93
N MET A 59 3.20 10.56 -1.56
CA MET A 59 3.65 11.95 -1.64
C MET A 59 3.73 12.61 -0.26
N ASP A 60 2.75 12.36 0.60
CA ASP A 60 2.73 12.87 1.96
C ASP A 60 3.86 12.29 2.82
N LEU A 61 4.16 11.00 2.63
CA LEU A 61 5.28 10.34 3.28
C LEU A 61 6.61 11.06 2.96
N PHE A 62 6.92 11.28 1.69
CA PHE A 62 8.11 12.02 1.29
C PHE A 62 8.13 13.47 1.79
N ARG A 63 6.97 14.14 1.78
CA ARG A 63 6.83 15.52 2.27
C ARG A 63 7.15 15.64 3.75
N THR A 64 6.76 14.65 4.57
CA THR A 64 7.04 14.61 6.01
C THR A 64 8.54 14.64 6.30
N PHE A 65 9.34 14.08 5.41
CA PHE A 65 10.81 14.08 5.47
C PHE A 65 11.46 15.22 4.70
N HIS A 66 10.68 16.18 4.19
CA HIS A 66 11.18 17.29 3.35
C HIS A 66 11.93 16.81 2.10
N ILE A 67 11.58 15.64 1.58
CA ILE A 67 12.14 15.05 0.37
C ILE A 67 11.19 15.31 -0.80
N THR A 68 11.74 15.78 -1.92
CA THR A 68 11.01 15.82 -3.19
C THR A 68 11.36 14.56 -3.98
N PRO A 69 10.44 13.60 -4.11
CA PRO A 69 10.73 12.36 -4.84
C PRO A 69 10.95 12.64 -6.33
N LYS A 70 11.91 11.95 -6.94
CA LYS A 70 12.13 12.00 -8.39
C LYS A 70 11.17 11.04 -9.08
N ILE A 71 9.97 11.49 -9.42
CA ILE A 71 8.98 10.69 -10.15
C ILE A 71 9.23 10.88 -11.64
N GLU A 72 10.00 9.99 -12.24
CA GLU A 72 10.26 10.02 -13.67
C GLU A 72 9.16 9.33 -14.47
N ASN A 73 8.53 8.31 -13.87
CA ASN A 73 7.47 7.55 -14.50
C ASN A 73 6.34 7.23 -13.52
N SER A 74 5.12 7.36 -14.01
CA SER A 74 3.91 6.84 -13.36
C SER A 74 3.24 5.82 -14.28
N PHE A 75 2.61 4.82 -13.68
CA PHE A 75 2.07 3.66 -14.37
C PHE A 75 0.59 3.48 -14.05
N ASP A 76 -0.13 2.88 -14.97
CA ASP A 76 -1.57 2.60 -14.79
C ASP A 76 -1.84 1.19 -14.24
N ASP A 77 -0.79 0.37 -14.06
CA ASP A 77 -0.91 -0.97 -13.52
C ASP A 77 0.36 -1.42 -12.75
N LEU A 78 0.17 -2.39 -11.85
CA LEU A 78 1.23 -2.92 -11.00
C LEU A 78 2.23 -3.80 -11.76
N VAL A 79 1.85 -4.42 -12.89
CA VAL A 79 2.75 -5.27 -13.68
C VAL A 79 3.82 -4.41 -14.32
N SER A 80 3.45 -3.25 -14.87
CA SER A 80 4.39 -2.28 -15.44
C SER A 80 5.39 -1.75 -14.40
N ILE A 81 4.91 -1.46 -13.17
CA ILE A 81 5.78 -1.09 -12.04
C ILE A 81 6.76 -2.21 -11.73
N TYR A 82 6.26 -3.46 -11.61
CA TYR A 82 7.09 -4.62 -11.33
C TYR A 82 8.19 -4.82 -12.38
N VAL A 83 7.82 -4.81 -13.66
CA VAL A 83 8.79 -4.97 -14.78
C VAL A 83 9.84 -3.87 -14.74
N SER A 84 9.44 -2.62 -14.51
CA SER A 84 10.35 -1.49 -14.43
C SER A 84 11.29 -1.58 -13.22
N SER A 85 10.78 -1.96 -12.05
CA SER A 85 11.59 -2.18 -10.85
C SER A 85 12.59 -3.32 -11.05
N SER A 86 12.15 -4.47 -11.63
CA SER A 86 13.00 -5.63 -11.87
C SER A 86 14.11 -5.34 -12.87
N SER A 87 13.88 -4.42 -13.81
CA SER A 87 14.86 -3.95 -14.80
C SER A 87 15.84 -2.91 -14.24
N GLY A 88 15.68 -2.47 -13.00
CA GLY A 88 16.54 -1.47 -12.37
C GLY A 88 16.33 -0.03 -12.86
N ILE A 89 15.19 0.25 -13.52
CA ILE A 89 14.84 1.62 -13.99
C ILE A 89 14.61 2.55 -12.81
N GLY A 90 14.10 2.00 -11.68
CA GLY A 90 13.87 2.76 -10.47
C GLY A 90 13.42 1.87 -9.32
N VAL A 91 13.00 2.48 -8.24
CA VAL A 91 12.45 1.82 -7.05
C VAL A 91 10.97 2.13 -6.92
N SER A 92 10.15 1.14 -6.61
CA SER A 92 8.74 1.37 -6.37
C SER A 92 8.41 1.41 -4.88
N VAL A 93 7.45 2.25 -4.51
CA VAL A 93 6.85 2.29 -3.17
C VAL A 93 5.41 1.81 -3.30
N ILE A 94 5.11 0.65 -2.74
CA ILE A 94 3.82 -0.04 -2.90
C ILE A 94 3.37 -0.67 -1.56
N PRO A 95 2.08 -1.04 -1.41
CA PRO A 95 1.63 -1.77 -0.23
C PRO A 95 2.44 -3.04 0.03
N THR A 96 2.78 -3.30 1.29
CA THR A 96 3.63 -4.43 1.70
C THR A 96 3.06 -5.79 1.28
N SER A 97 1.73 -5.96 1.35
CA SER A 97 1.08 -7.17 0.87
C SER A 97 1.31 -7.40 -0.63
N VAL A 98 1.29 -6.34 -1.45
CA VAL A 98 1.60 -6.41 -2.87
C VAL A 98 3.09 -6.68 -3.08
N ALA A 99 3.97 -6.01 -2.33
CA ALA A 99 5.42 -6.23 -2.39
C ALA A 99 5.80 -7.69 -2.10
N ALA A 100 5.11 -8.34 -1.15
CA ALA A 100 5.33 -9.75 -0.83
C ALA A 100 5.07 -10.69 -2.02
N TYR A 101 4.08 -10.38 -2.87
CA TYR A 101 3.80 -11.18 -4.08
C TYR A 101 4.78 -10.88 -5.23
N THR A 102 5.42 -9.72 -5.23
CA THR A 102 6.36 -9.33 -6.28
C THR A 102 7.80 -9.69 -5.95
N SER A 103 8.10 -10.06 -4.70
CA SER A 103 9.45 -10.47 -4.27
C SER A 103 9.78 -11.87 -4.79
N ASN A 104 10.81 -12.00 -5.63
CA ASN A 104 11.21 -13.25 -6.29
C ASN A 104 12.68 -13.22 -6.72
N GLU A 105 13.05 -13.98 -7.78
CA GLU A 105 14.41 -14.02 -8.30
C GLU A 105 14.90 -12.73 -8.98
N TYR A 106 13.98 -11.80 -9.34
CA TYR A 106 14.29 -10.55 -10.05
C TYR A 106 14.18 -9.31 -9.14
N THR A 107 13.43 -9.38 -8.06
CA THR A 107 13.16 -8.25 -7.17
C THR A 107 13.34 -8.62 -5.71
N ASP A 108 13.73 -7.65 -4.91
CA ASP A 108 13.68 -7.67 -3.45
C ASP A 108 12.72 -6.60 -2.93
N SER A 109 12.11 -6.87 -1.78
CA SER A 109 11.28 -5.90 -1.05
C SER A 109 11.85 -5.58 0.33
N TYR A 110 11.70 -4.32 0.74
CA TYR A 110 12.25 -3.80 1.99
C TYR A 110 11.19 -2.98 2.74
N LEU A 111 11.12 -3.15 4.04
CA LEU A 111 10.34 -2.25 4.90
C LEU A 111 11.02 -0.88 4.98
N ILE A 112 10.23 0.18 5.17
CA ILE A 112 10.73 1.51 5.51
C ILE A 112 10.75 1.61 7.03
N ASP A 113 11.90 1.83 7.65
CA ASP A 113 12.07 1.72 9.11
C ASP A 113 12.20 3.07 9.85
N ASP A 114 12.27 4.17 9.13
CA ASP A 114 12.39 5.52 9.70
C ASP A 114 11.10 6.36 9.57
N ALA A 115 10.01 5.77 9.08
CA ALA A 115 8.75 6.45 8.83
C ALA A 115 7.53 5.61 9.24
N ASP A 116 6.45 6.28 9.65
CA ASP A 116 5.13 5.64 9.75
C ASP A 116 4.52 5.53 8.34
N THR A 117 4.45 4.30 7.84
CA THR A 117 3.90 3.98 6.52
C THR A 117 2.52 3.33 6.60
N SER A 118 1.84 3.47 7.75
CA SER A 118 0.56 2.81 8.01
C SER A 118 -0.56 3.36 7.12
N ILE A 119 -1.24 2.47 6.43
CA ILE A 119 -2.43 2.74 5.62
C ILE A 119 -3.59 1.90 6.15
N ALA A 120 -4.72 2.54 6.47
CA ALA A 120 -5.91 1.84 6.91
C ALA A 120 -6.85 1.53 5.74
N TYR A 121 -7.10 0.25 5.50
CA TYR A 121 -8.19 -0.18 4.62
C TYR A 121 -9.51 -0.12 5.38
N VAL A 122 -10.48 0.55 4.81
CA VAL A 122 -11.74 0.86 5.47
C VAL A 122 -12.90 0.36 4.63
N MET A 123 -13.78 -0.44 5.23
CA MET A 123 -15.10 -0.70 4.67
C MET A 123 -16.06 0.37 5.17
N ALA A 124 -16.77 1.03 4.26
CA ALA A 124 -17.75 2.06 4.56
C ALA A 124 -19.11 1.76 3.93
N TRP A 125 -20.19 2.13 4.62
CA TRP A 125 -21.57 1.90 4.16
C TRP A 125 -22.52 2.99 4.63
N GLY A 126 -23.64 3.15 3.94
CA GLY A 126 -24.71 4.04 4.39
C GLY A 126 -25.43 3.49 5.64
N LYS A 127 -25.79 4.35 6.58
CA LYS A 127 -26.49 3.94 7.82
C LYS A 127 -27.79 3.18 7.57
N ASN A 128 -28.49 3.49 6.48
CA ASN A 128 -29.79 2.91 6.15
C ASN A 128 -29.65 1.83 5.08
N ILE A 129 -29.11 0.66 5.45
CA ILE A 129 -29.05 -0.49 4.56
C ILE A 129 -30.33 -1.30 4.68
N SER A 130 -31.10 -1.37 3.59
CA SER A 130 -32.30 -2.20 3.48
C SER A 130 -32.01 -3.62 2.99
N ASN A 131 -30.93 -3.85 2.24
CA ASN A 131 -30.57 -5.15 1.68
C ASN A 131 -30.09 -6.13 2.77
N PRO A 132 -30.82 -7.28 2.99
CA PRO A 132 -30.44 -8.27 4.00
C PRO A 132 -29.07 -8.90 3.74
N ALA A 133 -28.71 -9.15 2.47
CA ALA A 133 -27.41 -9.74 2.11
C ALA A 133 -26.25 -8.79 2.47
N ALA A 134 -26.42 -7.49 2.29
CA ALA A 134 -25.42 -6.51 2.71
C ALA A 134 -25.23 -6.49 4.24
N LYS A 135 -26.31 -6.68 5.01
CA LYS A 135 -26.22 -6.79 6.48
C LYS A 135 -25.40 -8.01 6.90
N LEU A 136 -25.68 -9.19 6.31
CA LEU A 136 -24.93 -10.42 6.59
C LEU A 136 -23.45 -10.27 6.21
N PHE A 137 -23.15 -9.67 5.06
CA PHE A 137 -21.79 -9.39 4.65
C PHE A 137 -21.05 -8.47 5.65
N MET A 138 -21.70 -7.40 6.09
CA MET A 138 -21.12 -6.49 7.10
C MET A 138 -20.85 -7.19 8.43
N GLU A 139 -21.74 -8.10 8.87
CA GLU A 139 -21.54 -8.88 10.09
C GLU A 139 -20.30 -9.79 9.95
N ALA A 140 -20.14 -10.47 8.81
CA ALA A 140 -18.97 -11.28 8.51
C ALA A 140 -17.68 -10.45 8.53
N VAL A 141 -17.67 -9.29 7.85
CA VAL A 141 -16.50 -8.40 7.85
C VAL A 141 -16.18 -7.86 9.24
N LYS A 142 -17.20 -7.52 10.05
CA LYS A 142 -16.98 -7.07 11.44
C LYS A 142 -16.35 -8.16 12.31
N LYS A 143 -16.72 -9.43 12.11
CA LYS A 143 -16.08 -10.57 12.80
C LYS A 143 -14.62 -10.72 12.37
N TYR A 144 -14.36 -10.72 11.06
CA TYR A 144 -13.02 -10.77 10.50
C TYR A 144 -12.13 -9.65 11.05
N ALA A 145 -12.59 -8.41 11.03
CA ALA A 145 -11.84 -7.25 11.51
C ALA A 145 -11.53 -7.28 13.02
N LYS A 146 -12.26 -8.10 13.80
CA LYS A 146 -11.99 -8.33 15.22
C LYS A 146 -11.02 -9.48 15.50
N GLY A 147 -10.51 -10.14 14.46
CA GLY A 147 -9.64 -11.33 14.62
C GLY A 147 -10.39 -12.60 15.01
N ASP A 148 -11.69 -12.65 14.77
CA ASP A 148 -12.51 -13.84 15.03
C ASP A 148 -12.42 -14.74 13.78
N ASP A 149 -11.32 -15.54 13.72
CA ASP A 149 -10.92 -16.33 12.55
C ASP A 149 -11.88 -17.48 12.18
N ASN A 150 -12.96 -17.68 12.91
CA ASN A 150 -13.93 -18.75 12.65
C ASN A 150 -15.07 -18.29 11.74
N ILE A 151 -14.73 -17.62 10.61
CA ILE A 151 -15.73 -17.18 9.62
C ILE A 151 -16.28 -18.33 8.80
N TYR A 152 -15.55 -19.41 8.69
CA TYR A 152 -15.88 -20.55 7.84
C TYR A 152 -16.37 -21.75 8.62
N GLY A 153 -16.98 -21.66 9.75
CA GLY A 153 -17.72 -22.74 10.44
C GLY A 153 -17.53 -24.17 9.90
N LEU A 154 -16.31 -24.54 9.49
CA LEU A 154 -15.89 -25.85 8.99
C LEU A 154 -15.10 -26.58 10.08
#